data_5d9f9d0dad61b0b5b0e674398aa031fd
#
_entry.id   5d9f9d0dad61b0b5b0e674398aa031fd
#
_cell.length_a   1.000
_cell.length_b   1.000
_cell.length_c   1.000
_cell.angle_alpha   90.00
_cell.angle_beta   90.00
_cell.angle_gamma   90.00
#
_symmetry.space_group_name_H-M   'P 1'
#
loop_
_entity.id
_entity.type
_entity.pdbx_description
1 polymer ?
#
loop_
_entity_poly.entity_id
_entity_poly.type
_entity_poly.pdbx_seq_one_letter_code
_entity_poly.pdbx_strand_id
1 'polypeptide(L)'
;INPEKYDGSPENIFIYSPENHFDEVEQTASIIHRLCRIKGYKQSDFLILARDTDVYSRIMPLVFDKLGINVFLDKRRSILENPYLRCISSMLEILAYGFSYDRVMEIGRSGFAGVSNEEELDVFENYLLSVNPSHAMWNDENEWTYNPDKRAYDIDSINRIKSVMLAPIFELKHSIRGRKKASEITEAVFKYMERCRHQEIMRDICNCLLYTSDAAD
;
A
#
# COMPACT_ATOMS: atom_id res chain seq x y z
N ILE A 1 3.27 6.42 41.01
CA ILE A 1 4.70 6.09 40.92
C ILE A 1 5.41 7.32 41.46
N ASN A 2 6.05 7.21 42.65
CA ASN A 2 6.93 8.27 43.17
C ASN A 2 8.19 8.27 42.30
N PRO A 3 8.52 9.37 41.59
CA PRO A 3 9.76 9.43 40.84
C PRO A 3 10.94 9.37 41.82
N GLU A 4 11.81 8.38 41.65
CA GLU A 4 13.08 8.33 42.34
C GLU A 4 13.89 9.56 41.92
N LYS A 5 14.47 10.24 42.89
CA LYS A 5 15.34 11.40 42.65
C LYS A 5 16.62 10.90 41.97
N TYR A 6 16.96 11.47 40.82
CA TYR A 6 18.25 11.20 40.18
C TYR A 6 19.36 11.86 41.01
N ASP A 7 20.24 11.03 41.60
CA ASP A 7 21.38 11.48 42.40
C ASP A 7 22.70 11.58 41.60
N GLY A 8 22.62 11.41 40.27
CA GLY A 8 23.76 11.51 39.37
C GLY A 8 24.19 12.92 39.03
N SER A 9 25.36 13.07 38.40
CA SER A 9 25.85 14.38 37.96
C SER A 9 24.95 14.96 36.85
N PRO A 10 24.47 16.23 37.02
CA PRO A 10 23.67 16.89 35.98
C PRO A 10 24.45 17.16 34.69
N GLU A 11 25.78 16.98 34.67
CA GLU A 11 26.65 17.19 33.51
C GLU A 11 26.34 16.21 32.34
N ASN A 12 25.61 15.13 32.62
CA ASN A 12 25.17 14.17 31.59
C ASN A 12 23.76 14.46 31.05
N ILE A 13 23.11 15.52 31.50
CA ILE A 13 21.76 15.88 31.08
C ILE A 13 21.83 17.18 30.27
N PHE A 14 21.33 17.13 29.04
CA PHE A 14 21.29 18.29 28.15
C PHE A 14 19.85 18.55 27.74
N ILE A 15 19.42 19.81 27.78
CA ILE A 15 18.10 20.25 27.35
C ILE A 15 18.28 21.15 26.13
N TYR A 16 17.58 20.84 25.06
CA TYR A 16 17.56 21.61 23.81
C TYR A 16 16.15 22.09 23.56
N SER A 17 16.01 23.23 22.89
CA SER A 17 14.72 23.80 22.48
C SER A 17 14.78 24.21 21.03
N PRO A 18 14.64 23.25 20.09
CA PRO A 18 14.61 23.51 18.65
C PRO A 18 13.38 24.35 18.26
N GLU A 19 13.44 25.04 17.12
CA GLU A 19 12.35 25.88 16.64
C GLU A 19 11.19 25.06 16.05
N ASN A 20 11.53 23.90 15.48
CA ASN A 20 10.55 23.00 14.82
C ASN A 20 11.03 21.54 14.87
N HIS A 21 10.17 20.61 14.44
CA HIS A 21 10.46 19.18 14.45
C HIS A 21 11.62 18.78 13.54
N PHE A 22 11.84 19.50 12.45
CA PHE A 22 12.95 19.22 11.54
C PHE A 22 14.29 19.55 12.21
N ASP A 23 14.39 20.72 12.84
CA ASP A 23 15.58 21.16 13.58
C ASP A 23 15.85 20.25 14.77
N GLU A 24 14.81 19.75 15.44
CA GLU A 24 14.91 18.78 16.53
C GLU A 24 15.58 17.48 16.06
N VAL A 25 15.13 16.96 14.92
CA VAL A 25 15.70 15.74 14.33
C VAL A 25 17.13 15.97 13.84
N GLU A 26 17.40 17.09 13.17
CA GLU A 26 18.72 17.45 12.67
C GLU A 26 19.74 17.62 13.80
N GLN A 27 19.34 18.28 14.89
CA GLN A 27 20.17 18.44 16.08
C GLN A 27 20.43 17.08 16.75
N THR A 28 19.41 16.24 16.88
CA THR A 28 19.55 14.89 17.44
C THR A 28 20.50 14.04 16.61
N ALA A 29 20.36 14.02 15.29
CA ALA A 29 21.22 13.31 14.38
C ALA A 29 22.68 13.81 14.46
N SER A 30 22.88 15.12 14.54
CA SER A 30 24.21 15.75 14.68
C SER A 30 24.89 15.35 16.00
N ILE A 31 24.14 15.27 17.09
CA ILE A 31 24.65 14.83 18.40
C ILE A 31 25.07 13.36 18.33
N ILE A 32 24.23 12.48 17.79
CA ILE A 32 24.53 11.05 17.62
C ILE A 32 25.78 10.88 16.75
N HIS A 33 25.80 11.51 15.57
CA HIS A 33 26.93 11.44 14.67
C HIS A 33 28.26 11.90 15.33
N ARG A 34 28.22 13.01 16.09
CA ARG A 34 29.37 13.51 16.81
C ARG A 34 29.85 12.54 17.90
N LEU A 35 28.91 11.96 18.68
CA LEU A 35 29.25 11.00 19.72
C LEU A 35 29.84 9.71 19.15
N CYS A 36 29.32 9.21 18.05
CA CYS A 36 29.90 8.08 17.33
C CYS A 36 31.32 8.36 16.88
N ARG A 37 31.59 9.54 16.29
CA ARG A 37 32.92 9.88 15.76
C ARG A 37 33.96 10.23 16.82
N ILE A 38 33.56 10.94 17.88
CA ILE A 38 34.51 11.48 18.88
C ILE A 38 34.65 10.54 20.08
N LYS A 39 33.56 9.93 20.50
CA LYS A 39 33.53 9.09 21.71
C LYS A 39 33.54 7.59 21.40
N GLY A 40 33.42 7.18 20.12
CA GLY A 40 33.44 5.79 19.70
C GLY A 40 32.18 5.01 20.05
N TYR A 41 31.05 5.67 20.32
CA TYR A 41 29.77 5.00 20.50
C TYR A 41 29.32 4.33 19.20
N LYS A 42 28.59 3.22 19.33
CA LYS A 42 27.94 2.58 18.21
C LYS A 42 26.55 3.17 18.01
N GLN A 43 26.02 3.18 16.79
CA GLN A 43 24.66 3.64 16.51
C GLN A 43 23.60 2.87 17.32
N SER A 44 23.85 1.58 17.60
CA SER A 44 23.01 0.72 18.44
C SER A 44 22.95 1.12 19.92
N ASP A 45 23.84 2.02 20.39
CA ASP A 45 23.88 2.44 21.78
C ASP A 45 22.89 3.58 22.07
N PHE A 46 22.22 4.11 21.03
CA PHE A 46 21.27 5.22 21.16
C PHE A 46 19.82 4.74 21.09
N LEU A 47 19.01 5.30 21.96
CA LEU A 47 17.55 5.16 21.93
C LEU A 47 16.92 6.55 21.88
N ILE A 48 16.02 6.74 20.91
CA ILE A 48 15.22 7.96 20.78
C ILE A 48 13.78 7.62 21.18
N LEU A 49 13.26 8.39 22.13
CA LEU A 49 11.88 8.25 22.59
C LEU A 49 11.10 9.51 22.18
N ALA A 50 10.01 9.32 21.48
CA ALA A 50 9.10 10.38 21.09
C ALA A 50 7.68 10.06 21.54
N ARG A 51 6.92 11.07 21.96
CA ARG A 51 5.52 10.89 22.36
C ARG A 51 4.63 10.57 21.16
N ASP A 52 4.90 11.23 20.04
CA ASP A 52 4.21 11.02 18.76
C ASP A 52 5.25 10.67 17.70
N THR A 53 5.33 9.39 17.37
CA THR A 53 6.28 8.87 16.39
C THR A 53 5.88 9.19 14.95
N ASP A 54 4.62 9.51 14.67
CA ASP A 54 4.13 9.72 13.30
C ASP A 54 4.71 10.98 12.69
N VAL A 55 4.85 12.06 13.48
CA VAL A 55 5.47 13.31 13.04
C VAL A 55 6.92 13.08 12.63
N TYR A 56 7.68 12.38 13.46
CA TYR A 56 9.11 12.14 13.25
C TYR A 56 9.41 11.08 12.20
N SER A 57 8.50 10.12 11.99
CA SER A 57 8.70 8.99 11.09
C SER A 57 8.93 9.36 9.62
N ARG A 58 8.53 10.56 9.23
CA ARG A 58 8.76 11.09 7.87
C ARG A 58 10.06 11.88 7.75
N ILE A 59 10.48 12.51 8.85
CA ILE A 59 11.64 13.43 8.87
C ILE A 59 12.92 12.65 9.19
N MET A 60 12.87 11.74 10.18
CA MET A 60 14.05 11.02 10.65
C MET A 60 14.81 10.25 9.57
N PRO A 61 14.16 9.46 8.70
CA PRO A 61 14.89 8.74 7.65
C PRO A 61 15.67 9.69 6.73
N LEU A 62 15.06 10.81 6.35
CA LEU A 62 15.66 11.78 5.42
C LEU A 62 16.89 12.47 6.02
N VAL A 63 16.84 12.79 7.32
CA VAL A 63 17.93 13.51 8.00
C VAL A 63 19.06 12.55 8.39
N PHE A 64 18.70 11.38 8.90
CA PHE A 64 19.65 10.39 9.41
C PHE A 64 20.46 9.76 8.28
N ASP A 65 19.81 9.48 7.15
CA ASP A 65 20.46 8.94 5.95
C ASP A 65 21.58 9.87 5.45
N LYS A 66 21.34 11.20 5.44
CA LYS A 66 22.36 12.20 5.08
C LYS A 66 23.64 12.13 5.92
N LEU A 67 23.52 11.66 7.16
CA LEU A 67 24.64 11.51 8.11
C LEU A 67 25.13 10.07 8.23
N GLY A 68 24.63 9.14 7.41
CA GLY A 68 24.97 7.72 7.44
C GLY A 68 24.56 7.04 8.76
N ILE A 69 23.45 7.50 9.37
CA ILE A 69 22.92 6.94 10.62
C ILE A 69 21.76 6.03 10.28
N ASN A 70 21.92 4.72 10.50
CA ASN A 70 20.83 3.76 10.38
C ASN A 70 19.88 3.89 11.56
N VAL A 71 18.59 4.08 11.28
CA VAL A 71 17.55 4.20 12.31
C VAL A 71 16.51 3.11 12.15
N PHE A 72 16.20 2.43 13.24
CA PHE A 72 15.03 1.56 13.33
C PHE A 72 13.87 2.37 13.92
N LEU A 73 12.80 2.49 13.14
CA LEU A 73 11.58 3.18 13.56
C LEU A 73 10.50 2.15 13.90
N ASP A 74 10.12 2.11 15.17
CA ASP A 74 8.94 1.34 15.61
C ASP A 74 7.67 2.09 15.19
N LYS A 75 7.30 1.94 13.91
CA LYS A 75 6.10 2.54 13.32
C LYS A 75 5.10 1.48 12.96
N ARG A 76 3.88 1.62 13.47
CA ARG A 76 2.74 0.85 12.96
C ARG A 76 2.37 1.38 11.58
N ARG A 77 2.62 0.58 10.56
CA ARG A 77 2.13 0.88 9.20
C ARG A 77 0.77 0.25 9.01
N SER A 78 -0.15 0.99 8.40
CA SER A 78 -1.40 0.38 7.95
C SER A 78 -1.07 -0.68 6.89
N ILE A 79 -1.53 -1.89 7.08
CA ILE A 79 -1.39 -2.95 6.07
C ILE A 79 -2.13 -2.61 4.78
N LEU A 80 -3.13 -1.72 4.83
CA LEU A 80 -3.87 -1.23 3.68
C LEU A 80 -3.08 -0.24 2.81
N GLU A 81 -1.86 0.17 3.21
CA GLU A 81 -0.93 0.88 2.32
C GLU A 81 -0.34 -0.07 1.26
N ASN A 82 -0.42 -1.38 1.48
CA ASN A 82 0.05 -2.38 0.53
C ASN A 82 -0.96 -2.55 -0.62
N PRO A 83 -0.55 -2.36 -1.91
CA PRO A 83 -1.46 -2.46 -3.05
C PRO A 83 -2.19 -3.80 -3.15
N TYR A 84 -1.53 -4.90 -2.78
CA TYR A 84 -2.14 -6.23 -2.77
C TYR A 84 -3.30 -6.33 -1.77
N LEU A 85 -3.09 -5.82 -0.55
CA LEU A 85 -4.14 -5.84 0.49
C LEU A 85 -5.29 -4.89 0.15
N ARG A 86 -5.00 -3.78 -0.52
CA ARG A 86 -6.04 -2.88 -1.05
C ARG A 86 -6.87 -3.59 -2.13
N CYS A 87 -6.22 -4.32 -3.04
CA CYS A 87 -6.92 -5.14 -4.03
C CYS A 87 -7.88 -6.14 -3.38
N ILE A 88 -7.41 -6.90 -2.39
CA ILE A 88 -8.24 -7.87 -1.66
C ILE A 88 -9.37 -7.17 -0.89
N SER A 89 -9.10 -6.05 -0.21
CA SER A 89 -10.13 -5.26 0.48
C SER A 89 -11.20 -4.79 -0.48
N SER A 90 -10.82 -4.21 -1.62
CA SER A 90 -11.77 -3.71 -2.62
C SER A 90 -12.59 -4.85 -3.24
N MET A 91 -11.99 -6.01 -3.47
CA MET A 91 -12.70 -7.20 -3.92
C MET A 91 -13.74 -7.66 -2.88
N LEU A 92 -13.38 -7.72 -1.59
CA LEU A 92 -14.31 -8.07 -0.51
C LEU A 92 -15.42 -7.03 -0.35
N GLU A 93 -15.12 -5.75 -0.52
CA GLU A 93 -16.11 -4.68 -0.53
C GLU A 93 -17.09 -4.78 -1.70
N ILE A 94 -16.63 -5.21 -2.89
CA ILE A 94 -17.52 -5.49 -4.02
C ILE A 94 -18.50 -6.62 -3.67
N LEU A 95 -18.05 -7.66 -3.00
CA LEU A 95 -18.92 -8.76 -2.56
C LEU A 95 -19.96 -8.30 -1.53
N ALA A 96 -19.57 -7.41 -0.63
CA ALA A 96 -20.43 -6.92 0.47
C ALA A 96 -21.40 -5.81 0.03
N TYR A 97 -20.92 -4.87 -0.78
CA TYR A 97 -21.64 -3.63 -1.08
C TYR A 97 -21.92 -3.42 -2.57
N GLY A 98 -21.42 -4.31 -3.45
CA GLY A 98 -21.57 -4.22 -4.90
C GLY A 98 -20.43 -3.44 -5.57
N PHE A 99 -20.46 -3.46 -6.90
CA PHE A 99 -19.51 -2.75 -7.73
C PHE A 99 -19.66 -1.23 -7.60
N SER A 100 -18.53 -0.53 -7.64
CA SER A 100 -18.44 0.92 -7.80
C SER A 100 -17.19 1.26 -8.59
N TYR A 101 -17.16 2.44 -9.17
CA TYR A 101 -15.98 2.95 -9.89
C TYR A 101 -14.70 2.85 -9.04
N ASP A 102 -14.75 3.38 -7.81
CA ASP A 102 -13.57 3.42 -6.92
C ASP A 102 -13.02 2.03 -6.63
N ARG A 103 -13.90 1.07 -6.29
CA ARG A 103 -13.49 -0.31 -5.97
C ARG A 103 -12.90 -1.03 -7.18
N VAL A 104 -13.50 -0.86 -8.34
CA VAL A 104 -13.03 -1.49 -9.58
C VAL A 104 -11.69 -0.90 -10.00
N MET A 105 -11.54 0.41 -9.95
CA MET A 105 -10.27 1.06 -10.30
C MET A 105 -9.16 0.79 -9.29
N GLU A 106 -9.49 0.67 -8.00
CA GLU A 106 -8.52 0.25 -6.98
C GLU A 106 -7.95 -1.14 -7.29
N ILE A 107 -8.80 -2.10 -7.70
CA ILE A 107 -8.36 -3.43 -8.13
C ILE A 107 -7.50 -3.30 -9.39
N GLY A 108 -7.95 -2.56 -10.40
CA GLY A 108 -7.21 -2.36 -11.65
C GLY A 108 -5.81 -1.80 -11.43
N ARG A 109 -5.70 -0.74 -10.64
CA ARG A 109 -4.43 -0.05 -10.35
C ARG A 109 -3.53 -0.76 -9.36
N SER A 110 -4.02 -1.83 -8.72
CA SER A 110 -3.23 -2.60 -7.77
C SER A 110 -2.08 -3.40 -8.41
N GLY A 111 -2.14 -3.65 -9.72
CA GLY A 111 -1.26 -4.57 -10.43
C GLY A 111 -1.66 -6.05 -10.31
N PHE A 112 -2.75 -6.38 -9.60
CA PHE A 112 -3.22 -7.75 -9.36
C PHE A 112 -4.50 -8.10 -10.13
N ALA A 113 -4.98 -7.21 -10.99
CA ALA A 113 -6.21 -7.43 -11.78
C ALA A 113 -6.02 -8.23 -13.06
N GLY A 114 -4.79 -8.63 -13.41
CA GLY A 114 -4.46 -9.29 -14.66
C GLY A 114 -4.41 -8.35 -15.87
N VAL A 115 -4.55 -7.05 -15.70
CA VAL A 115 -4.32 -6.03 -16.73
C VAL A 115 -2.85 -5.60 -16.63
N SER A 116 -2.07 -5.88 -17.68
CA SER A 116 -0.62 -5.63 -17.67
C SER A 116 -0.24 -4.29 -18.31
N ASN A 117 -1.18 -3.64 -19.02
CA ASN A 117 -0.95 -2.39 -19.73
C ASN A 117 -1.70 -1.24 -19.07
N GLU A 118 -0.96 -0.26 -18.54
CA GLU A 118 -1.53 0.94 -17.91
C GLU A 118 -2.36 1.77 -18.92
N GLU A 119 -1.95 1.83 -20.20
CA GLU A 119 -2.70 2.56 -21.23
C GLU A 119 -4.09 1.95 -21.46
N GLU A 120 -4.19 0.62 -21.45
CA GLU A 120 -5.49 -0.06 -21.55
C GLU A 120 -6.38 0.24 -20.33
N LEU A 121 -5.79 0.27 -19.15
CA LEU A 121 -6.52 0.61 -17.92
C LEU A 121 -7.00 2.06 -17.95
N ASP A 122 -6.19 2.99 -18.43
CA ASP A 122 -6.57 4.40 -18.59
C ASP A 122 -7.72 4.58 -19.59
N VAL A 123 -7.71 3.84 -20.71
CA VAL A 123 -8.82 3.84 -21.67
C VAL A 123 -10.09 3.31 -21.03
N PHE A 124 -9.99 2.23 -20.24
CA PHE A 124 -11.12 1.68 -19.50
C PHE A 124 -11.66 2.66 -18.46
N GLU A 125 -10.79 3.31 -17.71
CA GLU A 125 -11.17 4.35 -16.75
C GLU A 125 -11.90 5.52 -17.41
N ASN A 126 -11.37 6.04 -18.52
CA ASN A 126 -12.01 7.11 -19.26
C ASN A 126 -13.40 6.71 -19.77
N TYR A 127 -13.55 5.48 -20.22
CA TYR A 127 -14.86 4.92 -20.57
C TYR A 127 -15.80 4.91 -19.38
N LEU A 128 -15.37 4.39 -18.21
CA LEU A 128 -16.17 4.36 -16.99
C LEU A 128 -16.61 5.75 -16.55
N LEU A 129 -15.72 6.74 -16.59
CA LEU A 129 -16.02 8.12 -16.25
C LEU A 129 -17.05 8.74 -17.19
N SER A 130 -16.96 8.45 -18.50
CA SER A 130 -17.89 9.00 -19.51
C SER A 130 -19.27 8.35 -19.44
N VAL A 131 -19.34 7.05 -19.10
CA VAL A 131 -20.59 6.28 -19.05
C VAL A 131 -21.27 6.36 -17.70
N ASN A 132 -20.49 6.49 -16.62
CA ASN A 132 -20.95 6.41 -15.23
C ASN A 132 -21.88 5.20 -15.01
N PRO A 133 -21.35 3.98 -15.04
CA PRO A 133 -22.17 2.76 -15.12
C PRO A 133 -23.15 2.67 -13.96
N SER A 134 -24.42 2.41 -14.29
CA SER A 134 -25.47 2.16 -13.30
C SER A 134 -25.23 0.84 -12.56
N HIS A 135 -25.93 0.64 -11.43
CA HIS A 135 -25.90 -0.64 -10.71
C HIS A 135 -26.27 -1.83 -11.60
N ALA A 136 -27.24 -1.66 -12.51
CA ALA A 136 -27.63 -2.71 -13.46
C ALA A 136 -26.48 -3.04 -14.42
N MET A 137 -25.80 -2.02 -14.96
CA MET A 137 -24.68 -2.19 -15.88
C MET A 137 -23.47 -2.85 -15.19
N TRP A 138 -23.16 -2.46 -13.95
CA TRP A 138 -22.10 -3.11 -13.17
C TRP A 138 -22.35 -4.61 -12.91
N ASN A 139 -23.60 -5.02 -12.74
CA ASN A 139 -23.97 -6.41 -12.52
C ASN A 139 -24.32 -7.19 -13.79
N ASP A 140 -24.19 -6.56 -14.97
CA ASP A 140 -24.35 -7.23 -16.25
C ASP A 140 -23.07 -7.96 -16.62
N GLU A 141 -23.13 -9.28 -16.60
CA GLU A 141 -22.02 -10.18 -16.95
C GLU A 141 -21.80 -10.27 -18.47
N ASN A 142 -22.80 -9.85 -19.26
CA ASN A 142 -22.69 -9.82 -20.71
C ASN A 142 -21.79 -8.66 -21.17
N GLU A 143 -21.47 -8.68 -22.46
CA GLU A 143 -20.73 -7.59 -23.08
C GLU A 143 -21.50 -6.27 -23.03
N TRP A 144 -20.79 -5.21 -22.71
CA TRP A 144 -21.34 -3.86 -22.77
C TRP A 144 -21.40 -3.39 -24.21
N THR A 145 -22.55 -2.86 -24.62
CA THR A 145 -22.78 -2.37 -25.98
C THR A 145 -22.91 -0.86 -26.07
N TYR A 146 -23.09 -0.20 -24.92
CA TYR A 146 -23.26 1.24 -24.90
C TYR A 146 -21.95 1.95 -25.15
N ASN A 147 -21.93 2.85 -26.15
CA ASN A 147 -20.80 3.68 -26.49
C ASN A 147 -21.29 5.14 -26.57
N PRO A 148 -20.91 6.00 -25.59
CA PRO A 148 -21.38 7.39 -25.53
C PRO A 148 -20.90 8.22 -26.72
N ASP A 149 -19.73 7.90 -27.24
CA ASP A 149 -19.20 8.43 -28.49
C ASP A 149 -18.68 7.28 -29.35
N LYS A 150 -19.39 6.97 -30.42
CA LYS A 150 -19.08 5.85 -31.33
C LYS A 150 -17.67 5.90 -31.95
N ARG A 151 -16.97 7.02 -31.83
CA ARG A 151 -15.61 7.20 -32.34
C ARG A 151 -14.56 7.23 -31.22
N ALA A 152 -14.97 7.36 -29.97
CA ALA A 152 -14.04 7.54 -28.87
C ALA A 152 -13.54 6.22 -28.25
N TYR A 153 -14.37 5.16 -28.27
CA TYR A 153 -14.05 3.92 -27.56
C TYR A 153 -14.17 2.70 -28.48
N ASP A 154 -13.15 1.86 -28.43
CA ASP A 154 -13.19 0.48 -28.95
C ASP A 154 -13.88 -0.41 -27.90
N ILE A 155 -15.15 -0.73 -28.13
CA ILE A 155 -15.99 -1.51 -27.22
C ILE A 155 -15.48 -2.92 -27.01
N ASP A 156 -14.85 -3.53 -28.02
CA ASP A 156 -14.26 -4.86 -27.90
C ASP A 156 -13.08 -4.84 -26.91
N SER A 157 -12.23 -3.83 -26.98
CA SER A 157 -11.16 -3.61 -26.00
C SER A 157 -11.70 -3.34 -24.59
N ILE A 158 -12.75 -2.54 -24.45
CA ILE A 158 -13.41 -2.30 -23.16
C ILE A 158 -13.94 -3.61 -22.57
N ASN A 159 -14.63 -4.42 -23.36
CA ASN A 159 -15.18 -5.71 -22.91
C ASN A 159 -14.08 -6.72 -22.56
N ARG A 160 -12.97 -6.72 -23.30
CA ARG A 160 -11.80 -7.53 -22.96
C ARG A 160 -11.25 -7.18 -21.57
N ILE A 161 -11.04 -5.89 -21.28
CA ILE A 161 -10.53 -5.42 -20.00
C ILE A 161 -11.54 -5.72 -18.88
N LYS A 162 -12.83 -5.42 -19.11
CA LYS A 162 -13.93 -5.78 -18.23
C LYS A 162 -13.88 -7.26 -17.86
N SER A 163 -13.78 -8.14 -18.87
CA SER A 163 -13.75 -9.58 -18.66
C SER A 163 -12.55 -10.01 -17.81
N VAL A 164 -11.36 -9.49 -18.10
CA VAL A 164 -10.15 -9.80 -17.31
C VAL A 164 -10.32 -9.39 -15.86
N MET A 165 -10.85 -8.20 -15.59
CA MET A 165 -10.96 -7.66 -14.25
C MET A 165 -12.17 -8.19 -13.46
N LEU A 166 -13.34 -8.29 -14.10
CA LEU A 166 -14.59 -8.52 -13.38
C LEU A 166 -15.06 -9.96 -13.43
N ALA A 167 -14.72 -10.76 -14.47
CA ALA A 167 -15.15 -12.15 -14.53
C ALA A 167 -14.70 -12.98 -13.32
N PRO A 168 -13.44 -12.86 -12.82
CA PRO A 168 -13.05 -13.59 -11.61
C PRO A 168 -13.86 -13.19 -10.37
N ILE A 169 -14.30 -11.92 -10.29
CA ILE A 169 -15.13 -11.42 -9.18
C ILE A 169 -16.57 -11.96 -9.30
N PHE A 170 -17.11 -12.05 -10.51
CA PHE A 170 -18.41 -12.68 -10.73
C PHE A 170 -18.39 -14.17 -10.38
N GLU A 171 -17.36 -14.91 -10.82
CA GLU A 171 -17.16 -16.31 -10.46
C GLU A 171 -17.12 -16.48 -8.93
N LEU A 172 -16.36 -15.64 -8.22
CA LEU A 172 -16.30 -15.64 -6.78
C LEU A 172 -17.67 -15.33 -6.17
N LYS A 173 -18.37 -14.29 -6.63
CA LYS A 173 -19.70 -13.90 -6.16
C LYS A 173 -20.72 -15.05 -6.33
N HIS A 174 -20.65 -15.80 -7.43
CA HIS A 174 -21.50 -16.98 -7.63
C HIS A 174 -21.16 -18.12 -6.68
N SER A 175 -19.87 -18.37 -6.44
CA SER A 175 -19.40 -19.47 -5.58
C SER A 175 -19.82 -19.31 -4.12
N ILE A 176 -19.95 -18.06 -3.64
CA ILE A 176 -20.33 -17.74 -2.25
C ILE A 176 -21.83 -17.45 -2.07
N ARG A 177 -22.62 -17.65 -3.11
CA ARG A 177 -24.08 -17.40 -3.05
C ARG A 177 -24.77 -18.32 -2.04
N GLY A 178 -25.75 -17.76 -1.32
CA GLY A 178 -26.53 -18.49 -0.31
C GLY A 178 -25.79 -18.61 1.03
N ARG A 179 -26.24 -19.57 1.86
CA ARG A 179 -25.65 -19.78 3.20
C ARG A 179 -24.41 -20.66 3.08
N LYS A 180 -23.25 -20.09 3.35
CA LYS A 180 -21.94 -20.74 3.27
C LYS A 180 -21.25 -20.77 4.62
N LYS A 181 -20.40 -21.77 4.86
CA LYS A 181 -19.49 -21.81 6.00
C LYS A 181 -18.29 -20.89 5.73
N ALA A 182 -17.67 -20.39 6.79
CA ALA A 182 -16.47 -19.56 6.65
C ALA A 182 -15.36 -20.24 5.83
N SER A 183 -15.16 -21.57 6.02
CA SER A 183 -14.18 -22.36 5.25
C SER A 183 -14.48 -22.36 3.75
N GLU A 184 -15.75 -22.45 3.34
CA GLU A 184 -16.12 -22.44 1.91
C GLU A 184 -15.89 -21.05 1.31
N ILE A 185 -16.12 -19.97 2.07
CA ILE A 185 -15.83 -18.60 1.63
C ILE A 185 -14.32 -18.40 1.48
N THR A 186 -13.54 -18.86 2.46
CA THR A 186 -12.07 -18.77 2.40
C THR A 186 -11.50 -19.54 1.20
N GLU A 187 -12.01 -20.74 0.94
CA GLU A 187 -11.61 -21.52 -0.24
C GLU A 187 -11.97 -20.81 -1.55
N ALA A 188 -13.14 -20.19 -1.63
CA ALA A 188 -13.56 -19.43 -2.81
C ALA A 188 -12.66 -18.20 -3.03
N VAL A 189 -12.30 -17.46 -1.98
CA VAL A 189 -11.35 -16.35 -2.06
C VAL A 189 -9.97 -16.83 -2.50
N PHE A 190 -9.50 -17.97 -1.99
CA PHE A 190 -8.23 -18.54 -2.42
C PHE A 190 -8.23 -18.90 -3.91
N LYS A 191 -9.30 -19.53 -4.41
CA LYS A 191 -9.48 -19.81 -5.84
C LYS A 191 -9.49 -18.55 -6.71
N TYR A 192 -10.10 -17.46 -6.22
CA TYR A 192 -10.01 -16.16 -6.88
C TYR A 192 -8.56 -15.67 -6.99
N MET A 193 -7.81 -15.75 -5.92
CA MET A 193 -6.39 -15.35 -5.91
C MET A 193 -5.54 -16.20 -6.87
N GLU A 194 -5.80 -17.50 -6.94
CA GLU A 194 -5.15 -18.41 -7.91
C GLU A 194 -5.54 -18.03 -9.35
N ARG A 195 -6.83 -17.80 -9.61
CA ARG A 195 -7.35 -17.38 -10.92
C ARG A 195 -6.70 -16.10 -11.44
N CYS A 196 -6.49 -15.13 -10.55
CA CYS A 196 -5.82 -13.87 -10.85
C CYS A 196 -4.27 -13.96 -10.79
N ARG A 197 -3.70 -15.15 -10.58
CA ARG A 197 -2.25 -15.41 -10.52
C ARG A 197 -1.50 -14.56 -9.49
N HIS A 198 -2.14 -14.22 -8.38
CA HIS A 198 -1.56 -13.32 -7.37
C HIS A 198 -0.20 -13.80 -6.85
N GLN A 199 0.01 -15.11 -6.68
CA GLN A 199 1.28 -15.67 -6.21
C GLN A 199 2.42 -15.45 -7.22
N GLU A 200 2.14 -15.56 -8.51
CA GLU A 200 3.13 -15.34 -9.57
C GLU A 200 3.52 -13.85 -9.62
N ILE A 201 2.51 -12.97 -9.62
CA ILE A 201 2.73 -11.51 -9.61
C ILE A 201 3.56 -11.10 -8.39
N MET A 202 3.24 -11.61 -7.19
CA MET A 202 4.02 -11.35 -5.97
C MET A 202 5.47 -11.83 -6.10
N ARG A 203 5.69 -12.99 -6.69
CA ARG A 203 7.04 -13.52 -6.91
C ARG A 203 7.84 -12.64 -7.87
N ASP A 204 7.22 -12.15 -8.93
CA ASP A 204 7.86 -11.28 -9.91
C ASP A 204 8.22 -9.93 -9.29
N ILE A 205 7.34 -9.35 -8.46
CA ILE A 205 7.63 -8.13 -7.70
C ILE A 205 8.82 -8.35 -6.75
N CYS A 206 8.84 -9.46 -6.00
CA CYS A 206 9.94 -9.77 -5.09
C CYS A 206 11.27 -9.94 -5.83
N ASN A 207 11.26 -10.64 -6.97
CA ASN A 207 12.47 -10.81 -7.79
C ASN A 207 12.98 -9.46 -8.32
N CYS A 208 12.09 -8.60 -8.80
CA CYS A 208 12.45 -7.26 -9.29
C CYS A 208 13.10 -6.41 -8.17
N LEU A 209 12.56 -6.44 -6.95
CA LEU A 209 13.11 -5.71 -5.81
C LEU A 209 14.47 -6.24 -5.36
N LEU A 210 14.72 -7.56 -5.43
CA LEU A 210 16.02 -8.14 -5.12
C LEU A 210 17.09 -7.71 -6.12
N TYR A 211 16.78 -7.70 -7.41
CA TYR A 211 17.72 -7.25 -8.45
C TYR A 211 18.08 -5.76 -8.35
N THR A 212 17.16 -4.92 -7.85
CA THR A 212 17.44 -3.49 -7.67
C THR A 212 18.28 -3.21 -6.43
N SER A 213 18.25 -4.07 -5.41
CA SER A 213 19.10 -3.92 -4.23
C SER A 213 20.55 -4.38 -4.49
N ASP A 214 20.74 -5.43 -5.30
CA ASP A 214 22.10 -5.92 -5.67
C ASP A 214 22.81 -5.02 -6.71
N ALA A 215 22.08 -4.14 -7.39
CA ALA A 215 22.65 -3.18 -8.34
C ALA A 215 23.07 -1.84 -7.70
N ALA A 216 22.79 -1.66 -6.40
CA ALA A 216 23.07 -0.43 -5.64
C ALA A 216 24.31 -0.57 -4.72
N ASP A 217 24.94 -1.75 -4.65
CA ASP A 217 26.23 -2.04 -4.01
C ASP A 217 27.35 -2.03 -5.07
#